data_4c6100b61ad7d7b1a4e611e7dd22ffe5
#
_entry.id   4c6100b61ad7d7b1a4e611e7dd22ffe5
#
_cell.length_a   1.000
_cell.length_b   1.000
_cell.length_c   1.000
_cell.angle_alpha   90.00
_cell.angle_beta   90.00
_cell.angle_gamma   90.00
#
_symmetry.space_group_name_H-M   'P 1'
#
loop_
_entity.id
_entity.type
_entity.pdbx_description
1 polymer ?
#
loop_
_entity_poly.entity_id
_entity_poly.type
_entity_poly.pdbx_seq_one_letter_code
_entity_poly.pdbx_strand_id
1 'polypeptide(L)'
;MRLETDLGRIRKHAKEKEAENQAFREHLQHCIVSHEELDAIVHRLHAYVASKIDCRQCANCCRELAATLGREDIARLARAEEVTPEQFEQKYLDKTDEPDRFLIRKKPCPFLAGKLCRHYAVRPESCVEFPFLHKPDFATGSTMALWNLHYCPIVYNVYELLRAEVAEIEMLRRDAKEEDLE
;
A
#
# COMPACT_ATOMS: atom_id res chain seq x y z
N MET A 1 16.82 12.92 -0.64
CA MET A 1 15.85 12.98 -1.78
C MET A 1 14.56 13.65 -1.31
N ARG A 2 13.92 14.49 -2.14
CA ARG A 2 12.62 15.11 -1.83
C ARG A 2 11.53 14.10 -2.19
N LEU A 3 10.65 13.77 -1.24
CA LEU A 3 9.53 12.86 -1.49
C LEU A 3 8.48 13.52 -2.39
N GLU A 4 7.92 12.75 -3.34
CA GLU A 4 6.83 13.23 -4.19
C GLU A 4 5.47 13.01 -3.49
N THR A 5 4.66 14.06 -3.45
CA THR A 5 3.33 14.03 -2.82
C THR A 5 2.23 14.50 -3.75
N ASP A 6 2.58 15.02 -4.93
CA ASP A 6 1.61 15.41 -5.95
C ASP A 6 1.01 14.16 -6.61
N LEU A 7 -0.27 13.92 -6.38
CA LEU A 7 -0.98 12.75 -6.89
C LEU A 7 -1.06 12.72 -8.43
N GLY A 8 -1.08 13.88 -9.08
CA GLY A 8 -1.09 13.97 -10.54
C GLY A 8 0.25 13.51 -11.12
N ARG A 9 1.36 13.98 -10.54
CA ARG A 9 2.71 13.56 -10.93
C ARG A 9 2.93 12.08 -10.66
N ILE A 10 2.53 11.61 -9.48
CA ILE A 10 2.64 10.19 -9.11
C ILE A 10 1.92 9.30 -10.12
N ARG A 11 0.66 9.60 -10.45
CA ARG A 11 -0.12 8.85 -11.45
C ARG A 11 0.54 8.86 -12.83
N LYS A 12 1.04 10.02 -13.25
CA LYS A 12 1.73 10.17 -14.53
C LYS A 12 2.99 9.31 -14.56
N HIS A 13 3.88 9.46 -13.57
CA HIS A 13 5.14 8.72 -13.51
C HIS A 13 4.90 7.21 -13.37
N ALA A 14 3.95 6.78 -12.51
CA ALA A 14 3.63 5.37 -12.35
C ALA A 14 3.15 4.74 -13.67
N LYS A 15 2.37 5.48 -14.46
CA LYS A 15 1.91 5.04 -15.78
C LYS A 15 3.04 5.02 -16.82
N GLU A 16 3.86 6.07 -16.88
CA GLU A 16 5.00 6.15 -17.81
C GLU A 16 6.03 5.05 -17.56
N LYS A 17 6.21 4.65 -16.30
CA LYS A 17 7.16 3.60 -15.88
C LYS A 17 6.50 2.24 -15.65
N GLU A 18 5.30 1.99 -16.19
CA GLU A 18 4.55 0.76 -15.90
C GLU A 18 5.35 -0.51 -16.24
N ALA A 19 5.97 -0.55 -17.43
CA ALA A 19 6.82 -1.67 -17.85
C ALA A 19 8.07 -1.84 -16.97
N GLU A 20 8.73 -0.74 -16.61
CA GLU A 20 9.89 -0.76 -15.70
C GLU A 20 9.49 -1.22 -14.29
N ASN A 21 8.32 -0.78 -13.81
CA ASN A 21 7.80 -1.18 -12.51
C ASN A 21 7.47 -2.68 -12.47
N GLN A 22 6.89 -3.19 -13.54
CA GLN A 22 6.60 -4.62 -13.68
C GLN A 22 7.90 -5.43 -13.73
N ALA A 23 8.87 -5.04 -14.55
CA ALA A 23 10.16 -5.70 -14.64
C ALA A 23 10.92 -5.69 -13.29
N PHE A 24 10.87 -4.57 -12.57
CA PHE A 24 11.47 -4.49 -11.23
C PHE A 24 10.78 -5.40 -10.23
N ARG A 25 9.44 -5.50 -10.25
CA ARG A 25 8.70 -6.45 -9.43
C ARG A 25 9.14 -7.91 -9.68
N GLU A 26 9.30 -8.27 -10.95
CA GLU A 26 9.77 -9.61 -11.32
C GLU A 26 11.22 -9.83 -10.88
N HIS A 27 12.07 -8.82 -11.03
CA HIS A 27 13.46 -8.85 -10.57
C HIS A 27 13.56 -9.11 -9.06
N LEU A 28 12.74 -8.47 -8.23
CA LEU A 28 12.73 -8.68 -6.77
C LEU A 28 12.50 -10.13 -6.33
N GLN A 29 11.89 -10.95 -7.17
CA GLN A 29 11.64 -12.37 -6.86
C GLN A 29 12.89 -13.25 -7.03
N HIS A 30 13.89 -12.77 -7.79
CA HIS A 30 15.05 -13.56 -8.21
C HIS A 30 16.39 -12.83 -8.02
N CYS A 31 16.37 -11.61 -7.46
CA CYS A 31 17.59 -10.83 -7.23
C CYS A 31 18.46 -11.46 -6.13
N ILE A 32 19.71 -10.98 -6.04
CA ILE A 32 20.69 -11.48 -5.06
C ILE A 32 20.42 -11.00 -3.62
N VAL A 33 19.46 -10.10 -3.43
CA VAL A 33 18.98 -9.66 -2.12
C VAL A 33 17.93 -10.66 -1.65
N SER A 34 18.12 -11.26 -0.48
CA SER A 34 17.18 -12.23 0.05
C SER A 34 15.81 -11.61 0.37
N HIS A 35 14.75 -12.41 0.41
CA HIS A 35 13.40 -11.93 0.76
C HIS A 35 13.37 -11.29 2.15
N GLU A 36 14.11 -11.85 3.11
CA GLU A 36 14.23 -11.29 4.47
C GLU A 36 14.92 -9.92 4.47
N GLU A 37 15.99 -9.75 3.69
CA GLU A 37 16.65 -8.46 3.52
C GLU A 37 15.72 -7.45 2.82
N LEU A 38 14.98 -7.88 1.79
CA LEU A 38 13.99 -7.02 1.11
C LEU A 38 12.91 -6.53 2.09
N ASP A 39 12.38 -7.42 2.93
CA ASP A 39 11.42 -7.04 3.95
C ASP A 39 11.99 -6.01 4.92
N ALA A 40 13.20 -6.23 5.42
CA ALA A 40 13.88 -5.29 6.32
C ALA A 40 14.08 -3.91 5.66
N ILE A 41 14.48 -3.87 4.39
CA ILE A 41 14.63 -2.63 3.61
C ILE A 41 13.27 -1.94 3.46
N VAL A 42 12.24 -2.66 3.02
CA VAL A 42 10.90 -2.10 2.81
C VAL A 42 10.29 -1.56 4.09
N HIS A 43 10.40 -2.30 5.20
CA HIS A 43 9.89 -1.86 6.50
C HIS A 43 10.58 -0.57 6.97
N ARG A 44 11.90 -0.47 6.82
CA ARG A 44 12.68 0.73 7.17
C ARG A 44 12.31 1.91 6.26
N LEU A 45 12.22 1.70 4.95
CA LEU A 45 11.82 2.73 4.00
C LEU A 45 10.38 3.19 4.25
N HIS A 46 9.47 2.26 4.54
CA HIS A 46 8.08 2.57 4.91
C HIS A 46 8.02 3.44 6.16
N ALA A 47 8.72 3.07 7.24
CA ALA A 47 8.78 3.84 8.47
C ALA A 47 9.30 5.27 8.21
N TYR A 48 10.38 5.39 7.41
CA TYR A 48 10.93 6.68 7.02
C TYR A 48 9.93 7.53 6.25
N VAL A 49 9.35 7.00 5.17
CA VAL A 49 8.42 7.75 4.30
C VAL A 49 7.13 8.10 5.05
N ALA A 50 6.57 7.18 5.82
CA ALA A 50 5.36 7.40 6.61
C ALA A 50 5.57 8.46 7.72
N SER A 51 6.79 8.63 8.23
CA SER A 51 7.11 9.72 9.16
C SER A 51 7.06 11.11 8.52
N LYS A 52 7.13 11.20 7.18
CA LYS A 52 7.16 12.45 6.42
C LYS A 52 5.85 12.75 5.68
N ILE A 53 5.04 11.73 5.42
CA ILE A 53 3.78 11.84 4.68
C ILE A 53 2.62 11.44 5.59
N ASP A 54 1.83 12.42 6.04
CA ASP A 54 0.60 12.15 6.81
C ASP A 54 -0.53 11.74 5.86
N CYS A 55 -0.91 10.46 5.87
CA CYS A 55 -1.98 9.93 5.04
C CYS A 55 -3.36 10.59 5.33
N ARG A 56 -3.57 11.14 6.53
CA ARG A 56 -4.79 11.87 6.90
C ARG A 56 -4.94 13.19 6.13
N GLN A 57 -3.84 13.77 5.67
CA GLN A 57 -3.84 14.96 4.81
C GLN A 57 -4.07 14.62 3.34
N CYS A 58 -3.78 13.38 2.93
CA CYS A 58 -3.93 12.88 1.56
C CYS A 58 -5.35 12.39 1.27
N ALA A 59 -5.85 11.42 2.04
CA ALA A 59 -7.14 10.74 1.89
C ALA A 59 -7.42 10.14 0.49
N ASN A 60 -6.39 9.93 -0.34
CA ASN A 60 -6.60 9.47 -1.73
C ASN A 60 -7.13 8.03 -1.79
N CYS A 61 -6.65 7.14 -0.91
CA CYS A 61 -7.19 5.78 -0.80
C CYS A 61 -8.69 5.79 -0.49
N CYS A 62 -9.18 6.70 0.35
CA CYS A 62 -10.61 6.84 0.64
C CYS A 62 -11.43 7.37 -0.54
N ARG A 63 -10.79 8.00 -1.53
CA ARG A 63 -11.46 8.49 -2.74
C ARG A 63 -11.47 7.46 -3.85
N GLU A 64 -10.40 6.71 -3.98
CA GLU A 64 -10.12 5.91 -5.17
C GLU A 64 -10.25 4.40 -4.93
N LEU A 65 -10.07 3.94 -3.69
CA LEU A 65 -10.09 2.51 -3.36
C LEU A 65 -11.33 2.15 -2.56
N ALA A 66 -11.80 0.91 -2.73
CA ALA A 66 -12.84 0.34 -1.89
C ALA A 66 -12.19 -0.42 -0.72
N ALA A 67 -12.57 -0.09 0.50
CA ALA A 67 -12.09 -0.82 1.66
C ALA A 67 -12.78 -2.20 1.73
N THR A 68 -12.01 -3.22 2.06
CA THR A 68 -12.52 -4.57 2.36
C THR A 68 -12.84 -4.67 3.84
N LEU A 69 -13.98 -5.28 4.18
CA LEU A 69 -14.45 -5.46 5.54
C LEU A 69 -14.67 -6.94 5.85
N GLY A 70 -14.28 -7.35 7.05
CA GLY A 70 -14.71 -8.61 7.67
C GLY A 70 -15.93 -8.42 8.57
N ARG A 71 -16.46 -9.50 9.11
CA ARG A 71 -17.63 -9.48 10.02
C ARG A 71 -17.40 -8.60 11.27
N GLU A 72 -16.20 -8.62 11.83
CA GLU A 72 -15.86 -7.80 12.99
C GLU A 72 -15.83 -6.30 12.67
N ASP A 73 -15.33 -5.94 11.48
CA ASP A 73 -15.34 -4.56 10.99
C ASP A 73 -16.78 -4.04 10.85
N ILE A 74 -17.66 -4.89 10.28
CA ILE A 74 -19.08 -4.57 10.09
C ILE A 74 -19.74 -4.33 11.45
N ALA A 75 -19.52 -5.22 12.42
CA ALA A 75 -20.10 -5.07 13.75
C ALA A 75 -19.62 -3.79 14.46
N ARG A 76 -18.34 -3.43 14.28
CA ARG A 76 -17.75 -2.21 14.85
C ARG A 76 -18.33 -0.94 14.22
N LEU A 77 -18.40 -0.91 12.89
CA LEU A 77 -18.89 0.24 12.13
C LEU A 77 -20.41 0.41 12.25
N ALA A 78 -21.18 -0.68 12.29
CA ALA A 78 -22.60 -0.65 12.49
C ALA A 78 -22.97 0.01 13.84
N ARG A 79 -22.23 -0.33 14.91
CA ARG A 79 -22.37 0.35 16.21
C ARG A 79 -22.07 1.85 16.11
N ALA A 80 -21.02 2.23 15.38
CA ALA A 80 -20.64 3.63 15.20
C ALA A 80 -21.64 4.42 14.34
N GLU A 81 -22.41 3.75 13.48
CA GLU A 81 -23.49 4.33 12.67
C GLU A 81 -24.88 4.18 13.33
N GLU A 82 -24.95 3.60 14.55
CA GLU A 82 -26.19 3.37 15.31
C GLU A 82 -27.23 2.55 14.54
N VAL A 83 -26.78 1.52 13.81
CA VAL A 83 -27.61 0.60 13.02
C VAL A 83 -27.27 -0.86 13.33
N THR A 84 -28.12 -1.80 12.89
CA THR A 84 -27.75 -3.23 12.98
C THR A 84 -26.71 -3.60 11.90
N PRO A 85 -25.94 -4.69 12.10
CA PRO A 85 -25.01 -5.18 11.07
C PRO A 85 -25.67 -5.42 9.71
N GLU A 86 -26.88 -5.96 9.69
CA GLU A 86 -27.65 -6.23 8.48
C GLU A 86 -28.04 -4.93 7.75
N GLN A 87 -28.46 -3.91 8.49
CA GLN A 87 -28.78 -2.60 7.96
C GLN A 87 -27.52 -1.93 7.39
N PHE A 88 -26.38 -2.10 8.08
CA PHE A 88 -25.09 -1.58 7.63
C PHE A 88 -24.65 -2.25 6.32
N GLU A 89 -24.71 -3.59 6.23
CA GLU A 89 -24.42 -4.34 5.01
C GLU A 89 -25.29 -3.84 3.85
N GLN A 90 -26.61 -3.80 4.05
CA GLN A 90 -27.55 -3.38 3.01
C GLN A 90 -27.26 -1.96 2.50
N LYS A 91 -26.89 -1.05 3.39
CA LYS A 91 -26.70 0.37 3.07
C LYS A 91 -25.37 0.68 2.41
N TYR A 92 -24.29 0.01 2.83
CA TYR A 92 -22.93 0.42 2.50
C TYR A 92 -22.10 -0.59 1.73
N LEU A 93 -22.48 -1.89 1.73
CA LEU A 93 -21.58 -2.94 1.28
C LEU A 93 -22.09 -3.71 0.05
N ASP A 94 -21.13 -4.20 -0.73
CA ASP A 94 -21.31 -5.25 -1.72
C ASP A 94 -20.62 -6.52 -1.23
N LYS A 95 -21.22 -7.68 -1.54
CA LYS A 95 -20.59 -8.98 -1.29
C LYS A 95 -19.46 -9.20 -2.30
N THR A 96 -18.44 -9.93 -1.87
CA THR A 96 -17.39 -10.45 -2.74
C THR A 96 -17.58 -11.96 -2.96
N ASP A 97 -16.76 -12.55 -3.84
CA ASP A 97 -16.74 -14.00 -4.03
C ASP A 97 -16.09 -14.74 -2.83
N GLU A 98 -15.36 -14.01 -1.97
CA GLU A 98 -14.79 -14.55 -0.76
C GLU A 98 -15.83 -14.60 0.36
N PRO A 99 -15.98 -15.74 1.07
CA PRO A 99 -16.86 -15.84 2.23
C PRO A 99 -16.49 -14.81 3.31
N ASP A 100 -17.51 -14.16 3.89
CA ASP A 100 -17.36 -13.16 4.97
C ASP A 100 -16.46 -11.96 4.64
N ARG A 101 -16.26 -11.68 3.34
CA ARG A 101 -15.59 -10.48 2.84
C ARG A 101 -16.56 -9.60 2.07
N PHE A 102 -16.48 -8.30 2.34
CA PHE A 102 -17.37 -7.29 1.78
C PHE A 102 -16.55 -6.10 1.32
N LEU A 103 -17.05 -5.35 0.36
CA LEU A 103 -16.46 -4.13 -0.14
C LEU A 103 -17.35 -2.93 0.12
N ILE A 104 -16.77 -1.79 0.47
CA ILE A 104 -17.51 -0.51 0.48
C ILE A 104 -17.98 -0.22 -0.94
N ARG A 105 -19.30 -0.11 -1.12
CA ARG A 105 -19.97 0.04 -2.43
C ARG A 105 -19.63 1.34 -3.13
N LYS A 106 -19.57 2.44 -2.39
CA LYS A 106 -19.47 3.79 -2.96
C LYS A 106 -18.05 4.34 -2.91
N LYS A 107 -17.66 5.03 -3.97
CA LYS A 107 -16.49 5.90 -4.04
C LYS A 107 -16.94 7.33 -4.38
N PRO A 108 -16.41 8.33 -3.70
CA PRO A 108 -15.58 8.29 -2.50
C PRO A 108 -16.23 7.51 -1.34
N CYS A 109 -15.40 6.96 -0.44
CA CYS A 109 -15.86 6.25 0.74
C CYS A 109 -16.93 7.09 1.49
N PRO A 110 -18.10 6.51 1.85
CA PRO A 110 -19.21 7.25 2.48
C PRO A 110 -18.87 7.81 3.87
N PHE A 111 -17.78 7.32 4.46
CA PHE A 111 -17.29 7.78 5.77
C PHE A 111 -16.24 8.89 5.66
N LEU A 112 -15.86 9.30 4.44
CA LEU A 112 -14.92 10.39 4.22
C LEU A 112 -15.64 11.74 4.39
N ALA A 113 -15.20 12.53 5.37
CA ALA A 113 -15.62 13.91 5.59
C ALA A 113 -14.44 14.84 5.32
N GLY A 114 -14.44 15.55 4.18
CA GLY A 114 -13.31 16.35 3.74
C GLY A 114 -12.07 15.50 3.44
N LYS A 115 -11.12 15.47 4.37
CA LYS A 115 -9.91 14.63 4.28
C LYS A 115 -9.82 13.58 5.42
N LEU A 116 -10.81 13.53 6.30
CA LEU A 116 -10.78 12.67 7.47
C LEU A 116 -11.90 11.64 7.41
N CYS A 117 -11.61 10.42 7.89
CA CYS A 117 -12.63 9.42 8.11
C CYS A 117 -13.43 9.76 9.38
N ARG A 118 -14.78 9.81 9.30
CA ARG A 118 -15.64 10.01 10.47
C ARG A 118 -15.47 8.91 11.53
N HIS A 119 -15.10 7.71 11.08
CA HIS A 119 -14.91 6.54 11.92
C HIS A 119 -13.44 6.15 12.06
N TYR A 120 -12.51 7.12 12.06
CA TYR A 120 -11.07 6.86 12.05
C TYR A 120 -10.61 5.90 13.16
N ALA A 121 -11.17 6.03 14.38
CA ALA A 121 -10.81 5.19 15.53
C ALA A 121 -11.28 3.72 15.39
N VAL A 122 -12.34 3.50 14.62
CA VAL A 122 -12.96 2.17 14.42
C VAL A 122 -12.95 1.74 12.96
N ARG A 123 -12.05 2.34 12.15
CA ARG A 123 -11.94 2.03 10.73
C ARG A 123 -11.63 0.55 10.47
N PRO A 124 -12.02 0.02 9.31
CA PRO A 124 -11.73 -1.37 8.93
C PRO A 124 -10.24 -1.72 9.06
N GLU A 125 -9.96 -2.97 9.36
CA GLU A 125 -8.58 -3.49 9.44
C GLU A 125 -7.81 -3.20 8.16
N SER A 126 -8.42 -3.40 6.99
CA SER A 126 -7.82 -3.08 5.69
C SER A 126 -7.40 -1.61 5.56
N CYS A 127 -8.11 -0.68 6.23
CA CYS A 127 -7.74 0.74 6.28
C CYS A 127 -6.64 1.03 7.32
N VAL A 128 -6.57 0.23 8.40
CA VAL A 128 -5.49 0.34 9.41
C VAL A 128 -4.17 -0.12 8.81
N GLU A 129 -4.20 -1.23 8.12
CA GLU A 129 -3.01 -1.88 7.58
C GLU A 129 -2.52 -1.28 6.25
N PHE A 130 -3.39 -0.54 5.53
CA PHE A 130 -2.97 0.13 4.31
C PHE A 130 -1.79 1.09 4.57
N PRO A 131 -0.73 1.06 3.78
CA PRO A 131 -0.58 0.45 2.47
C PRO A 131 0.05 -0.96 2.44
N PHE A 132 -0.01 -1.73 3.51
CA PHE A 132 0.45 -3.12 3.64
C PHE A 132 1.97 -3.35 3.52
N LEU A 133 2.77 -2.30 3.50
CA LEU A 133 4.23 -2.37 3.35
C LEU A 133 4.98 -2.87 4.60
N HIS A 134 4.26 -3.13 5.69
CA HIS A 134 4.79 -3.74 6.92
C HIS A 134 4.58 -5.26 6.98
N LYS A 135 3.90 -5.83 5.98
CA LYS A 135 3.67 -7.27 5.88
C LYS A 135 4.96 -7.97 5.43
N PRO A 136 5.21 -9.21 5.90
CA PRO A 136 6.32 -10.02 5.40
C PRO A 136 6.08 -10.46 3.95
N ASP A 137 7.11 -11.05 3.35
CA ASP A 137 7.10 -11.57 1.98
C ASP A 137 6.78 -10.51 0.93
N PHE A 138 7.36 -9.32 1.06
CA PHE A 138 7.14 -8.21 0.14
C PHE A 138 7.41 -8.61 -1.32
N ALA A 139 8.48 -9.36 -1.59
CA ALA A 139 8.83 -9.79 -2.95
C ALA A 139 7.66 -10.54 -3.61
N THR A 140 7.02 -11.46 -2.89
CA THR A 140 5.86 -12.22 -3.37
C THR A 140 4.59 -11.35 -3.43
N GLY A 141 4.36 -10.54 -2.40
CA GLY A 141 3.21 -9.63 -2.26
C GLY A 141 3.31 -8.33 -3.06
N SER A 142 4.42 -8.09 -3.77
CA SER A 142 4.71 -6.82 -4.47
C SER A 142 3.70 -6.42 -5.57
N THR A 143 2.87 -7.35 -6.03
CA THR A 143 1.75 -7.05 -6.93
C THR A 143 0.78 -6.02 -6.34
N MET A 144 0.47 -6.12 -5.04
CA MET A 144 -0.38 -5.16 -4.35
C MET A 144 0.30 -3.78 -4.24
N ALA A 145 1.61 -3.76 -3.98
CA ALA A 145 2.38 -2.51 -3.98
C ALA A 145 2.36 -1.86 -5.37
N LEU A 146 2.56 -2.63 -6.43
CA LEU A 146 2.51 -2.17 -7.82
C LEU A 146 1.16 -1.49 -8.15
N TRP A 147 0.05 -2.11 -7.76
CA TRP A 147 -1.29 -1.51 -7.90
C TRP A 147 -1.41 -0.18 -7.13
N ASN A 148 -0.88 -0.12 -5.93
CA ASN A 148 -0.98 1.04 -5.05
C ASN A 148 -0.05 2.19 -5.45
N LEU A 149 0.93 1.98 -6.35
CA LEU A 149 1.81 3.04 -6.87
C LEU A 149 1.03 4.24 -7.42
N HIS A 150 -0.09 4.00 -8.09
CA HIS A 150 -0.90 5.03 -8.71
C HIS A 150 -1.72 5.87 -7.69
N TYR A 151 -1.90 5.35 -6.48
CA TYR A 151 -2.84 5.89 -5.51
C TYR A 151 -2.20 6.39 -4.23
N CYS A 152 -1.06 5.83 -3.85
CA CYS A 152 -0.47 6.08 -2.53
C CYS A 152 0.92 6.72 -2.63
N PRO A 153 1.08 7.99 -2.20
CA PRO A 153 2.39 8.64 -2.17
C PRO A 153 3.42 7.89 -1.32
N ILE A 154 2.99 7.22 -0.25
CA ILE A 154 3.89 6.41 0.59
C ILE A 154 4.44 5.24 -0.24
N VAL A 155 3.56 4.46 -0.90
CA VAL A 155 3.97 3.33 -1.74
C VAL A 155 4.89 3.79 -2.87
N TYR A 156 4.52 4.86 -3.56
CA TYR A 156 5.31 5.41 -4.66
C TYR A 156 6.75 5.72 -4.23
N ASN A 157 6.91 6.49 -3.15
CA ASN A 157 8.23 6.87 -2.68
C ASN A 157 9.03 5.69 -2.13
N VAL A 158 8.39 4.75 -1.41
CA VAL A 158 9.05 3.53 -0.94
C VAL A 158 9.55 2.72 -2.12
N TYR A 159 8.76 2.57 -3.18
CA TYR A 159 9.12 1.78 -4.35
C TYR A 159 10.30 2.39 -5.13
N GLU A 160 10.30 3.72 -5.32
CA GLU A 160 11.41 4.43 -5.97
C GLU A 160 12.72 4.34 -5.14
N LEU A 161 12.62 4.45 -3.80
CA LEU A 161 13.75 4.29 -2.91
C LEU A 161 14.29 2.85 -2.90
N LEU A 162 13.40 1.87 -2.85
CA LEU A 162 13.74 0.45 -2.90
C LEU A 162 14.50 0.09 -4.18
N ARG A 163 14.04 0.61 -5.32
CA ARG A 163 14.71 0.40 -6.61
C ARG A 163 16.17 0.89 -6.58
N ALA A 164 16.39 2.09 -6.05
CA ALA A 164 17.72 2.66 -5.96
C ALA A 164 18.62 1.85 -5.01
N GLU A 165 18.11 1.43 -3.86
CA GLU A 165 18.85 0.70 -2.85
C GLU A 165 19.20 -0.73 -3.31
N VAL A 166 18.26 -1.44 -3.93
CA VAL A 166 18.53 -2.78 -4.49
C VAL A 166 19.61 -2.71 -5.56
N ALA A 167 19.55 -1.73 -6.47
CA ALA A 167 20.56 -1.54 -7.49
C ALA A 167 21.96 -1.26 -6.90
N GLU A 168 22.04 -0.47 -5.83
CA GLU A 168 23.29 -0.18 -5.11
C GLU A 168 23.87 -1.45 -4.45
N ILE A 169 23.02 -2.21 -3.76
CA ILE A 169 23.43 -3.48 -3.12
C ILE A 169 23.97 -4.47 -4.18
N GLU A 170 23.30 -4.59 -5.30
CA GLU A 170 23.72 -5.50 -6.37
C GLU A 170 25.03 -5.09 -7.02
N MET A 171 25.25 -3.79 -7.18
CA MET A 171 26.52 -3.25 -7.69
C MET A 171 27.67 -3.59 -6.72
N LEU A 172 27.52 -3.25 -5.44
CA LEU A 172 28.55 -3.51 -4.42
C LEU A 172 28.88 -5.01 -4.27
N ARG A 173 27.87 -5.88 -4.35
CA ARG A 173 28.09 -7.34 -4.27
C ARG A 173 28.75 -7.94 -5.51
N ARG A 174 28.63 -7.29 -6.67
CA ARG A 174 29.36 -7.69 -7.88
C ARG A 174 30.82 -7.29 -7.80
N ASP A 175 31.08 -6.02 -7.43
CA ASP A 175 32.43 -5.49 -7.30
C ASP A 175 33.27 -6.32 -6.30
N ALA A 176 32.66 -6.64 -5.13
CA ALA A 176 33.30 -7.49 -4.13
C ALA A 176 33.67 -8.91 -4.64
N LYS A 177 32.81 -9.51 -5.50
CA LYS A 177 33.11 -10.82 -6.08
C LYS A 177 34.23 -10.79 -7.16
N GLU A 178 34.35 -9.68 -7.85
CA GLU A 178 35.44 -9.50 -8.86
C GLU A 178 36.78 -9.33 -8.15
N GLU A 179 36.83 -8.59 -7.03
CA GLU A 179 38.03 -8.42 -6.20
C GLU A 179 38.51 -9.75 -5.57
N ASP A 180 37.60 -10.64 -5.17
CA ASP A 180 37.95 -11.94 -4.58
C ASP A 180 38.50 -12.97 -5.63
N LEU A 181 38.40 -12.67 -6.90
CA LEU A 181 38.85 -13.55 -8.00
C LEU A 181 40.22 -13.15 -8.62
N GLU A 182 40.80 -12.02 -8.19
CA GLU A 182 42.14 -11.55 -8.59
C GLU A 182 43.22 -11.92 -7.54
#